data_b83e416894bfaf7a524d64b103570034
#
_entry.id   b83e416894bfaf7a524d64b103570034
#
_cell.length_a   1.000
_cell.length_b   1.000
_cell.length_c   1.000
_cell.angle_alpha   90.00
_cell.angle_beta   90.00
_cell.angle_gamma   90.00
#
_symmetry.space_group_name_H-M   'P 1'
#
loop_
_entity.id
_entity.type
_entity.pdbx_description
1 polymer ?
#
loop_
_entity_poly.entity_id
_entity_poly.type
_entity_poly.pdbx_seq_one_letter_code
_entity_poly.pdbx_strand_id
1 'polypeptide(L)'
;MDCCEHCTYESSCITTVPVFKGLHEGDIQQIRNVTHSRSYPKRTFIFREGEQSETLFVVNEGLIKLTKTSAEGKEQIVRLLFPGDFFGLISLLRDERQNVNAETIGKTVICSIEKKDFLKTMESNAEMSFRFLLAMNDRLYEADESVSFLGLMEVEQRLARALILFHEKMKAQNGKFTLPFTKKDLASYIGTTPESVSRKLLSFISQQLIRMDGQRQIQILELDQLKEISGIT
;
A
#
# COMPACT_ATOMS: atom_id res chain seq x y z
N MET A 1 16.23 -12.68 -18.80
CA MET A 1 15.19 -12.74 -19.84
C MET A 1 14.03 -13.53 -19.25
N ASP A 2 13.34 -12.98 -18.25
CA ASP A 2 12.18 -13.64 -17.65
C ASP A 2 11.08 -12.60 -17.48
N CYS A 3 10.41 -12.33 -18.60
CA CYS A 3 9.14 -11.63 -18.62
C CYS A 3 8.09 -12.59 -18.05
N CYS A 4 7.53 -12.24 -16.91
CA CYS A 4 6.40 -12.88 -16.22
C CYS A 4 5.91 -14.23 -16.77
N GLU A 5 6.43 -15.36 -16.30
CA GLU A 5 5.80 -16.67 -16.52
C GLU A 5 4.35 -16.76 -15.96
N HIS A 6 3.88 -15.73 -15.25
CA HIS A 6 2.55 -15.67 -14.59
C HIS A 6 1.66 -14.50 -15.02
N CYS A 7 2.09 -13.65 -15.98
CA CYS A 7 1.25 -12.58 -16.49
C CYS A 7 0.54 -13.03 -17.78
N THR A 8 -0.66 -13.56 -17.66
CA THR A 8 -1.57 -13.68 -18.81
C THR A 8 -1.99 -12.28 -19.27
N TYR A 9 -2.42 -12.15 -20.54
CA TYR A 9 -2.81 -10.88 -21.17
C TYR A 9 -3.82 -10.05 -20.36
N GLU A 10 -4.67 -10.71 -19.56
CA GLU A 10 -5.72 -10.10 -18.73
C GLU A 10 -5.27 -9.72 -17.28
N SER A 11 -4.14 -10.22 -16.79
CA SER A 11 -3.67 -10.02 -15.41
C SER A 11 -2.32 -9.33 -15.29
N SER A 12 -1.96 -8.47 -16.25
CA SER A 12 -0.67 -7.76 -16.16
C SER A 12 -0.72 -6.68 -15.06
N CYS A 13 0.35 -6.57 -14.28
CA CYS A 13 0.55 -5.52 -13.28
C CYS A 13 0.25 -4.10 -13.83
N ILE A 14 0.50 -3.88 -15.12
CA ILE A 14 0.32 -2.61 -15.81
C ILE A 14 -1.17 -2.22 -15.88
N THR A 15 -2.08 -3.17 -16.10
CA THR A 15 -3.51 -2.86 -16.25
C THR A 15 -4.21 -2.56 -14.92
N THR A 16 -3.61 -2.98 -13.79
CA THR A 16 -4.15 -2.70 -12.44
C THR A 16 -3.74 -1.33 -11.91
N VAL A 17 -2.67 -0.74 -12.46
CA VAL A 17 -2.16 0.57 -12.01
C VAL A 17 -3.03 1.69 -12.56
N PRO A 18 -3.55 2.60 -11.71
CA PRO A 18 -4.41 3.70 -12.16
C PRO A 18 -3.80 4.55 -13.27
N VAL A 19 -2.49 4.79 -13.23
CA VAL A 19 -1.74 5.58 -14.22
C VAL A 19 -1.79 4.98 -15.62
N PHE A 20 -1.86 3.65 -15.73
CA PHE A 20 -1.85 2.95 -17.02
C PHE A 20 -3.26 2.52 -17.48
N LYS A 21 -4.27 2.77 -16.65
CA LYS A 21 -5.66 2.41 -16.96
C LYS A 21 -6.20 3.23 -18.15
N GLY A 22 -6.66 2.54 -19.19
CA GLY A 22 -7.27 3.18 -20.36
C GLY A 22 -6.28 3.79 -21.36
N LEU A 23 -4.98 3.47 -21.28
CA LEU A 23 -4.02 3.73 -22.34
C LEU A 23 -4.34 2.85 -23.57
N HIS A 24 -3.93 3.31 -24.75
CA HIS A 24 -4.02 2.52 -25.96
C HIS A 24 -3.13 1.27 -25.86
N GLU A 25 -3.52 0.21 -26.57
CA GLU A 25 -2.84 -1.07 -26.50
C GLU A 25 -1.35 -0.99 -26.92
N GLY A 26 -1.03 -0.14 -27.87
CA GLY A 26 0.35 0.15 -28.28
C GLY A 26 1.21 0.72 -27.15
N ASP A 27 0.66 1.63 -26.35
CA ASP A 27 1.36 2.25 -25.22
C ASP A 27 1.55 1.24 -24.09
N ILE A 28 0.53 0.44 -23.81
CA ILE A 28 0.61 -0.66 -22.83
C ILE A 28 1.70 -1.65 -23.22
N GLN A 29 1.82 -1.99 -24.50
CA GLN A 29 2.85 -2.91 -24.98
C GLN A 29 4.26 -2.30 -24.84
N GLN A 30 4.44 -1.00 -25.08
CA GLN A 30 5.72 -0.32 -24.85
C GLN A 30 6.13 -0.38 -23.38
N ILE A 31 5.20 -0.10 -22.46
CA ILE A 31 5.45 -0.16 -21.01
C ILE A 31 5.79 -1.60 -20.59
N ARG A 32 5.09 -2.61 -21.14
CA ARG A 32 5.40 -4.02 -20.88
C ARG A 32 6.83 -4.40 -21.24
N ASN A 33 7.32 -3.95 -22.37
CA ASN A 33 8.66 -4.29 -22.87
C ASN A 33 9.79 -3.78 -21.95
N VAL A 34 9.52 -2.75 -21.15
CA VAL A 34 10.48 -2.13 -20.22
C VAL A 34 10.16 -2.45 -18.74
N THR A 35 9.15 -3.28 -18.49
CA THR A 35 8.74 -3.66 -17.14
C THR A 35 9.31 -5.02 -16.77
N HIS A 36 9.99 -5.10 -15.62
CA HIS A 36 10.52 -6.33 -15.06
C HIS A 36 9.73 -6.73 -13.82
N SER A 37 9.31 -7.99 -13.74
CA SER A 37 8.57 -8.52 -12.61
C SER A 37 9.45 -9.43 -11.77
N ARG A 38 9.39 -9.27 -10.44
CA ARG A 38 10.15 -10.10 -9.51
C ARG A 38 9.34 -10.43 -8.26
N SER A 39 9.42 -11.69 -7.83
CA SER A 39 8.84 -12.15 -6.56
C SER A 39 9.83 -11.98 -5.41
N TYR A 40 9.34 -11.45 -4.31
CA TYR A 40 10.11 -11.24 -3.08
C TYR A 40 9.48 -12.01 -1.92
N PRO A 41 10.28 -12.70 -1.09
CA PRO A 41 9.78 -13.32 0.11
C PRO A 41 9.36 -12.26 1.15
N LYS A 42 8.65 -12.70 2.18
CA LYS A 42 8.28 -11.86 3.33
C LYS A 42 9.51 -11.25 4.00
N ARG A 43 9.37 -10.02 4.49
CA ARG A 43 10.43 -9.27 5.21
C ARG A 43 11.67 -8.99 4.36
N THR A 44 11.48 -8.73 3.09
CA THR A 44 12.54 -8.30 2.19
C THR A 44 12.46 -6.80 2.01
N PHE A 45 13.57 -6.10 2.21
CA PHE A 45 13.68 -4.69 1.85
C PHE A 45 13.85 -4.57 0.34
N ILE A 46 13.02 -3.75 -0.28
CA ILE A 46 13.16 -3.37 -1.69
C ILE A 46 14.19 -2.27 -1.82
N PHE A 47 14.14 -1.31 -0.89
CA PHE A 47 15.17 -0.31 -0.63
C PHE A 47 15.07 0.17 0.82
N ARG A 48 16.13 0.80 1.30
CA ARG A 48 16.20 1.42 2.62
C ARG A 48 16.26 2.94 2.52
N GLU A 49 15.87 3.61 3.58
CA GLU A 49 16.08 5.05 3.74
C GLU A 49 17.56 5.38 3.54
N GLY A 50 17.85 6.42 2.73
CA GLY A 50 19.19 6.82 2.36
C GLY A 50 19.78 6.13 1.13
N GLU A 51 19.18 5.06 0.61
CA GLU A 51 19.63 4.41 -0.63
C GLU A 51 19.20 5.21 -1.87
N GLN A 52 19.99 5.14 -2.93
CA GLN A 52 19.60 5.60 -4.26
C GLN A 52 18.89 4.47 -5.01
N SER A 53 17.87 4.83 -5.77
CA SER A 53 17.15 3.91 -6.63
C SER A 53 16.57 4.67 -7.81
N GLU A 54 17.02 4.36 -8.99
CA GLU A 54 16.51 4.94 -10.25
C GLU A 54 15.41 4.07 -10.86
N THR A 55 14.46 3.64 -10.02
CA THR A 55 13.45 2.67 -10.41
C THR A 55 12.09 3.07 -9.87
N LEU A 56 11.08 3.05 -10.73
CA LEU A 56 9.68 3.05 -10.36
C LEU A 56 9.25 1.62 -10.02
N PHE A 57 8.67 1.43 -8.86
CA PHE A 57 8.14 0.15 -8.42
C PHE A 57 6.61 0.19 -8.38
N VAL A 58 5.99 -0.92 -8.77
CA VAL A 58 4.54 -1.14 -8.73
C VAL A 58 4.26 -2.45 -8.01
N VAL A 59 3.36 -2.44 -7.06
CA VAL A 59 2.90 -3.66 -6.39
C VAL A 59 1.94 -4.40 -7.33
N ASN A 60 2.30 -5.59 -7.76
CA ASN A 60 1.42 -6.46 -8.55
C ASN A 60 0.58 -7.36 -7.64
N GLU A 61 1.24 -8.03 -6.69
CA GLU A 61 0.60 -8.90 -5.70
C GLU A 61 1.24 -8.71 -4.34
N GLY A 62 0.48 -8.96 -3.28
CA GLY A 62 0.98 -8.88 -1.91
C GLY A 62 0.83 -7.50 -1.29
N LEU A 63 1.71 -7.17 -0.35
CA LEU A 63 1.60 -5.94 0.44
C LEU A 63 3.00 -5.46 0.86
N ILE A 64 3.23 -4.15 0.74
CA ILE A 64 4.46 -3.48 1.17
C ILE A 64 4.11 -2.45 2.24
N LYS A 65 4.97 -2.33 3.24
CA LYS A 65 4.94 -1.21 4.18
C LYS A 65 6.07 -0.22 3.85
N LEU A 66 5.74 1.05 3.83
CA LEU A 66 6.70 2.14 3.85
C LEU A 66 6.84 2.61 5.29
N THR A 67 8.07 2.65 5.79
CA THR A 67 8.33 2.99 7.21
C THR A 67 9.36 4.09 7.34
N LYS A 68 9.20 4.89 8.40
CA LYS A 68 10.24 5.78 8.93
C LYS A 68 10.65 5.30 10.31
N THR A 69 11.93 5.49 10.62
CA THR A 69 12.46 5.14 11.94
C THR A 69 12.94 6.42 12.62
N SER A 70 12.48 6.67 13.86
CA SER A 70 12.97 7.80 14.66
C SER A 70 14.40 7.53 15.14
N ALA A 71 15.07 8.58 15.65
CA ALA A 71 16.41 8.48 16.24
C ALA A 71 16.46 7.46 17.41
N GLU A 72 15.36 7.28 18.13
CA GLU A 72 15.23 6.32 19.23
C GLU A 72 14.88 4.88 18.74
N GLY A 73 14.86 4.65 17.43
CA GLY A 73 14.57 3.34 16.85
C GLY A 73 13.09 2.96 16.79
N LYS A 74 12.16 3.90 17.03
CA LYS A 74 10.73 3.67 16.88
C LYS A 74 10.34 3.67 15.42
N GLU A 75 9.78 2.56 14.93
CA GLU A 75 9.27 2.44 13.57
C GLU A 75 7.82 2.93 13.47
N GLN A 76 7.55 3.80 12.49
CA GLN A 76 6.21 4.24 12.10
C GLN A 76 5.93 3.79 10.67
N ILE A 77 4.85 3.06 10.45
CA ILE A 77 4.34 2.81 9.10
C ILE A 77 3.67 4.08 8.62
N VAL A 78 4.27 4.71 7.61
CA VAL A 78 3.74 5.94 7.01
C VAL A 78 2.78 5.64 5.87
N ARG A 79 2.89 4.44 5.25
CA ARG A 79 1.98 3.99 4.20
C ARG A 79 2.00 2.47 4.05
N LEU A 80 0.84 1.91 3.70
CA LEU A 80 0.70 0.54 3.20
C LEU A 80 0.42 0.61 1.69
N LEU A 81 1.10 -0.23 0.92
CA LEU A 81 0.96 -0.30 -0.52
C LEU A 81 0.31 -1.62 -0.91
N PHE A 82 -0.83 -1.51 -1.58
CA PHE A 82 -1.64 -2.62 -2.08
C PHE A 82 -1.39 -2.86 -3.58
N PRO A 83 -1.90 -3.95 -4.16
CA PRO A 83 -1.83 -4.16 -5.61
C PRO A 83 -2.38 -2.96 -6.39
N GLY A 84 -1.59 -2.48 -7.35
CA GLY A 84 -1.87 -1.26 -8.13
C GLY A 84 -1.18 0.00 -7.61
N ASP A 85 -0.69 0.01 -6.37
CA ASP A 85 0.08 1.14 -5.85
C ASP A 85 1.50 1.16 -6.41
N PHE A 86 2.05 2.37 -6.56
CA PHE A 86 3.41 2.59 -7.03
C PHE A 86 4.24 3.42 -6.03
N PHE A 87 5.57 3.24 -6.05
CA PHE A 87 6.50 3.85 -5.09
C PHE A 87 7.91 4.01 -5.68
N GLY A 88 8.83 4.66 -4.96
CA GLY A 88 10.19 4.92 -5.43
C GLY A 88 10.34 6.25 -6.18
N LEU A 89 9.35 7.14 -6.16
CA LEU A 89 9.29 8.36 -6.98
C LEU A 89 10.30 9.44 -6.60
N ILE A 90 10.73 9.50 -5.35
CA ILE A 90 11.61 10.59 -4.89
C ILE A 90 12.93 10.56 -5.64
N SER A 91 13.58 9.42 -5.69
CA SER A 91 14.82 9.25 -6.43
C SER A 91 14.60 9.22 -7.95
N LEU A 92 13.40 8.83 -8.40
CA LEU A 92 13.07 8.82 -9.83
C LEU A 92 12.99 10.24 -10.43
N LEU A 93 12.33 11.17 -9.72
CA LEU A 93 12.03 12.50 -10.25
C LEU A 93 13.00 13.59 -9.79
N ARG A 94 13.68 13.42 -8.64
CA ARG A 94 14.48 14.47 -7.99
C ARG A 94 15.95 14.14 -7.79
N ASP A 95 16.44 12.97 -8.19
CA ASP A 95 17.79 12.47 -7.89
C ASP A 95 18.15 12.48 -6.39
N GLU A 96 17.13 12.45 -5.54
CA GLU A 96 17.28 12.40 -4.08
C GLU A 96 17.31 10.94 -3.61
N ARG A 97 17.90 10.72 -2.43
CA ARG A 97 17.89 9.41 -1.78
C ARG A 97 16.49 9.08 -1.27
N GLN A 98 16.17 7.79 -1.19
CA GLN A 98 14.90 7.33 -0.60
C GLN A 98 14.77 7.84 0.84
N ASN A 99 13.61 8.39 1.18
CA ASN A 99 13.33 8.98 2.49
C ASN A 99 12.53 8.06 3.42
N VAL A 100 12.32 6.80 3.01
CA VAL A 100 11.62 5.76 3.75
C VAL A 100 12.24 4.40 3.46
N ASN A 101 11.98 3.42 4.33
CA ASN A 101 12.23 2.02 4.02
C ASN A 101 11.01 1.43 3.32
N ALA A 102 11.21 0.54 2.34
CA ALA A 102 10.16 -0.26 1.70
C ALA A 102 10.40 -1.75 1.99
N GLU A 103 9.50 -2.39 2.73
CA GLU A 103 9.61 -3.78 3.17
C GLU A 103 8.36 -4.58 2.83
N THR A 104 8.54 -5.81 2.31
CA THR A 104 7.44 -6.73 2.02
C THR A 104 6.83 -7.32 3.29
N ILE A 105 5.52 -7.31 3.42
CA ILE A 105 4.81 -7.89 4.57
C ILE A 105 4.58 -9.39 4.39
N GLY A 106 4.32 -9.83 3.18
CA GLY A 106 4.16 -11.23 2.77
C GLY A 106 4.97 -11.54 1.52
N LYS A 107 4.73 -12.71 0.90
CA LYS A 107 5.21 -12.94 -0.47
C LYS A 107 4.60 -11.87 -1.36
N THR A 108 5.42 -11.16 -2.11
CA THR A 108 5.01 -9.98 -2.87
C THR A 108 5.63 -10.03 -4.25
N VAL A 109 4.84 -9.76 -5.28
CA VAL A 109 5.32 -9.59 -6.66
C VAL A 109 5.35 -8.11 -6.98
N ILE A 110 6.50 -7.62 -7.43
CA ILE A 110 6.73 -6.22 -7.75
C ILE A 110 7.14 -6.12 -9.22
N CYS A 111 6.53 -5.19 -9.92
CA CYS A 111 6.96 -4.76 -11.24
C CYS A 111 7.84 -3.52 -11.11
N SER A 112 8.92 -3.45 -11.88
CA SER A 112 9.87 -2.35 -11.86
C SER A 112 10.11 -1.79 -13.26
N ILE A 113 10.24 -0.45 -13.36
CA ILE A 113 10.53 0.29 -14.59
C ILE A 113 11.71 1.20 -14.28
N GLU A 114 12.77 1.17 -15.11
CA GLU A 114 13.90 2.05 -14.94
C GLU A 114 13.53 3.52 -15.24
N LYS A 115 14.16 4.46 -14.55
CA LYS A 115 13.95 5.91 -14.69
C LYS A 115 13.98 6.37 -16.15
N LYS A 116 15.00 5.95 -16.90
CA LYS A 116 15.17 6.35 -18.31
C LYS A 116 13.97 5.95 -19.17
N ASP A 117 13.45 4.73 -18.96
CA ASP A 117 12.35 4.20 -19.76
C ASP A 117 11.02 4.81 -19.34
N PHE A 118 10.84 5.04 -18.05
CA PHE A 118 9.69 5.76 -17.52
C PHE A 118 9.62 7.18 -18.06
N LEU A 119 10.70 7.96 -17.96
CA LEU A 119 10.74 9.35 -18.45
C LEU A 119 10.52 9.42 -19.97
N LYS A 120 11.15 8.54 -20.74
CA LYS A 120 10.94 8.45 -22.19
C LYS A 120 9.48 8.18 -22.54
N THR A 121 8.80 7.31 -21.81
CA THR A 121 7.38 7.02 -22.03
C THR A 121 6.52 8.24 -21.67
N MET A 122 6.84 8.94 -20.58
CA MET A 122 6.15 10.17 -20.18
C MET A 122 6.29 11.29 -21.22
N GLU A 123 7.49 11.46 -21.77
CA GLU A 123 7.77 12.48 -22.81
C GLU A 123 7.04 12.20 -24.12
N SER A 124 6.91 10.92 -24.48
CA SER A 124 6.28 10.52 -25.74
C SER A 124 4.75 10.41 -25.67
N ASN A 125 4.15 10.40 -24.47
CA ASN A 125 2.72 10.14 -24.27
C ASN A 125 2.09 11.14 -23.29
N ALA A 126 1.46 12.20 -23.85
CA ALA A 126 0.82 13.27 -23.08
C ALA A 126 -0.34 12.73 -22.19
N GLU A 127 -1.10 11.75 -22.68
CA GLU A 127 -2.20 11.14 -21.92
C GLU A 127 -1.68 10.42 -20.68
N MET A 128 -0.59 9.66 -20.81
CA MET A 128 0.06 9.01 -19.68
C MET A 128 0.58 10.04 -18.66
N SER A 129 1.20 11.12 -19.13
CA SER A 129 1.70 12.21 -18.27
C SER A 129 0.56 12.86 -17.49
N PHE A 130 -0.58 13.11 -18.15
CA PHE A 130 -1.76 13.66 -17.48
C PHE A 130 -2.33 12.69 -16.42
N ARG A 131 -2.44 11.41 -16.74
CA ARG A 131 -2.89 10.38 -15.78
C ARG A 131 -1.95 10.23 -14.61
N PHE A 132 -0.66 10.37 -14.85
CA PHE A 132 0.33 10.38 -13.77
C PHE A 132 0.13 11.57 -12.83
N LEU A 133 -0.15 12.77 -13.37
CA LEU A 133 -0.49 13.95 -12.56
C LEU A 133 -1.75 13.72 -11.72
N LEU A 134 -2.79 13.11 -12.28
CA LEU A 134 -4.00 12.76 -11.54
C LEU A 134 -3.67 11.79 -10.39
N ALA A 135 -2.89 10.74 -10.65
CA ALA A 135 -2.47 9.80 -9.61
C ALA A 135 -1.58 10.45 -8.54
N MET A 136 -0.79 11.47 -8.89
CA MET A 136 -0.04 12.27 -7.91
C MET A 136 -0.98 13.13 -7.05
N ASN A 137 -2.01 13.73 -7.64
CA ASN A 137 -3.04 14.45 -6.90
C ASN A 137 -3.76 13.54 -5.88
N ASP A 138 -4.15 12.34 -6.31
CA ASP A 138 -4.78 11.36 -5.40
C ASP A 138 -3.84 10.99 -4.26
N ARG A 139 -2.54 10.83 -4.53
CA ARG A 139 -1.53 10.58 -3.49
C ARG A 139 -1.36 11.74 -2.51
N LEU A 140 -1.44 12.97 -2.99
CA LEU A 140 -1.40 14.16 -2.12
C LEU A 140 -2.61 14.17 -1.19
N TYR A 141 -3.81 13.93 -1.74
CA TYR A 141 -5.03 13.80 -0.96
C TYR A 141 -4.93 12.69 0.12
N GLU A 142 -4.43 11.50 -0.24
CA GLU A 142 -4.19 10.42 0.72
C GLU A 142 -3.19 10.81 1.81
N ALA A 143 -2.18 11.61 1.49
CA ALA A 143 -1.21 12.10 2.47
C ALA A 143 -1.85 13.08 3.46
N ASP A 144 -2.67 14.01 2.99
CA ASP A 144 -3.43 14.95 3.83
C ASP A 144 -4.42 14.20 4.76
N GLU A 145 -5.14 13.20 4.22
CA GLU A 145 -5.99 12.31 5.01
C GLU A 145 -5.20 11.54 6.08
N SER A 146 -3.97 11.12 5.78
CA SER A 146 -3.11 10.42 6.74
C SER A 146 -2.65 11.33 7.88
N VAL A 147 -2.39 12.61 7.60
CA VAL A 147 -2.10 13.62 8.64
C VAL A 147 -3.31 13.82 9.55
N SER A 148 -4.49 13.99 8.97
CA SER A 148 -5.75 14.12 9.72
C SER A 148 -6.05 12.86 10.54
N PHE A 149 -5.85 11.69 9.97
CA PHE A 149 -6.00 10.39 10.62
C PHE A 149 -5.14 10.27 11.88
N LEU A 150 -3.86 10.60 11.81
CA LEU A 150 -2.94 10.47 12.93
C LEU A 150 -3.06 11.63 13.94
N GLY A 151 -3.41 12.82 13.49
CA GLY A 151 -3.41 14.04 14.29
C GLY A 151 -4.73 14.33 15.01
N LEU A 152 -5.86 14.02 14.40
CA LEU A 152 -7.18 14.44 14.90
C LEU A 152 -8.04 13.30 15.44
N MET A 153 -7.76 12.05 15.04
CA MET A 153 -8.61 10.91 15.43
C MET A 153 -8.09 10.20 16.69
N GLU A 154 -9.01 9.76 17.52
CA GLU A 154 -8.71 8.89 18.66
C GLU A 154 -8.25 7.49 18.21
N VAL A 155 -7.51 6.79 19.07
CA VAL A 155 -6.97 5.44 18.75
C VAL A 155 -8.08 4.46 18.34
N GLU A 156 -9.25 4.56 18.93
CA GLU A 156 -10.41 3.73 18.64
C GLU A 156 -10.94 3.98 17.22
N GLN A 157 -11.07 5.23 16.84
CA GLN A 157 -11.49 5.67 15.51
C GLN A 157 -10.49 5.20 14.46
N ARG A 158 -9.18 5.38 14.72
CA ARG A 158 -8.10 4.93 13.83
C ARG A 158 -8.10 3.42 13.65
N LEU A 159 -8.34 2.66 14.72
CA LEU A 159 -8.44 1.21 14.62
C LEU A 159 -9.67 0.79 13.80
N ALA A 160 -10.83 1.38 14.04
CA ALA A 160 -12.04 1.11 13.26
C ALA A 160 -11.82 1.38 11.77
N ARG A 161 -11.26 2.55 11.43
CA ARG A 161 -10.93 2.94 10.05
C ARG A 161 -9.94 1.98 9.40
N ALA A 162 -8.90 1.54 10.13
CA ALA A 162 -7.94 0.56 9.65
C ALA A 162 -8.60 -0.80 9.35
N LEU A 163 -9.50 -1.28 10.21
CA LEU A 163 -10.21 -2.54 10.00
C LEU A 163 -11.14 -2.48 8.78
N ILE A 164 -11.84 -1.35 8.57
CA ILE A 164 -12.68 -1.12 7.39
C ILE A 164 -11.81 -1.14 6.12
N LEU A 165 -10.68 -0.41 6.10
CA LEU A 165 -9.75 -0.40 4.98
C LEU A 165 -9.27 -1.82 4.62
N PHE A 166 -8.90 -2.63 5.62
CA PHE A 166 -8.46 -4.00 5.36
C PHE A 166 -9.59 -4.91 4.90
N HIS A 167 -10.78 -4.74 5.44
CA HIS A 167 -11.98 -5.43 4.98
C HIS A 167 -12.21 -5.22 3.48
N GLU A 168 -12.10 -3.98 3.02
CA GLU A 168 -12.29 -3.61 1.60
C GLU A 168 -11.12 -4.11 0.72
N LYS A 169 -9.89 -3.80 1.11
CA LYS A 169 -8.69 -4.12 0.32
C LYS A 169 -8.39 -5.62 0.25
N MET A 170 -8.73 -6.39 1.27
CA MET A 170 -8.53 -7.85 1.31
C MET A 170 -9.69 -8.62 0.68
N LYS A 171 -10.67 -7.94 0.05
CA LYS A 171 -11.85 -8.57 -0.57
C LYS A 171 -12.50 -9.57 0.38
N ALA A 172 -12.78 -9.12 1.60
CA ALA A 172 -13.35 -9.94 2.67
C ALA A 172 -14.60 -10.67 2.21
N GLN A 173 -14.67 -11.98 2.42
CA GLN A 173 -15.86 -12.78 2.17
C GLN A 173 -16.65 -12.94 3.47
N ASN A 174 -17.95 -12.61 3.43
CA ASN A 174 -18.82 -12.66 4.62
C ASN A 174 -18.24 -11.87 5.82
N GLY A 175 -17.62 -10.72 5.58
CA GLY A 175 -16.98 -9.90 6.61
C GLY A 175 -15.66 -10.46 7.18
N LYS A 176 -15.17 -11.61 6.69
CA LYS A 176 -13.96 -12.26 7.20
C LYS A 176 -12.74 -11.92 6.36
N PHE A 177 -11.66 -11.54 7.03
CA PHE A 177 -10.35 -11.34 6.42
C PHE A 177 -9.22 -11.69 7.40
N THR A 178 -8.03 -11.90 6.87
CA THR A 178 -6.83 -12.19 7.67
C THR A 178 -5.92 -10.97 7.63
N LEU A 179 -5.60 -10.40 8.79
CA LEU A 179 -4.58 -9.35 8.89
C LEU A 179 -3.24 -9.88 8.35
N PRO A 180 -2.66 -9.23 7.34
CA PRO A 180 -1.43 -9.72 6.71
C PRO A 180 -0.19 -9.51 7.60
N PHE A 181 -0.29 -8.72 8.64
CA PHE A 181 0.79 -8.26 9.51
C PHE A 181 0.49 -8.50 11.01
N THR A 182 1.46 -8.19 11.85
CA THR A 182 1.38 -8.39 13.30
C THR A 182 0.61 -7.26 13.99
N LYS A 183 0.20 -7.47 15.24
CA LYS A 183 -0.35 -6.38 16.09
C LYS A 183 0.65 -5.23 16.27
N LYS A 184 1.97 -5.51 16.24
CA LYS A 184 3.01 -4.49 16.28
C LYS A 184 2.97 -3.62 15.02
N ASP A 185 2.84 -4.22 13.85
CA ASP A 185 2.72 -3.47 12.60
C ASP A 185 1.41 -2.66 12.57
N LEU A 186 0.28 -3.24 13.05
CA LEU A 186 -0.98 -2.51 13.15
C LEU A 186 -0.87 -1.32 14.11
N ALA A 187 -0.20 -1.48 15.24
CA ALA A 187 0.06 -0.40 16.18
C ALA A 187 0.94 0.70 15.55
N SER A 188 1.99 0.29 14.83
CA SER A 188 2.83 1.20 14.06
C SER A 188 2.03 1.96 12.97
N TYR A 189 1.10 1.30 12.29
CA TYR A 189 0.27 1.93 11.26
C TYR A 189 -0.69 2.98 11.84
N ILE A 190 -1.40 2.64 12.94
CA ILE A 190 -2.35 3.57 13.56
C ILE A 190 -1.71 4.51 14.60
N GLY A 191 -0.37 4.52 14.75
CA GLY A 191 0.35 5.45 15.61
C GLY A 191 0.07 5.25 17.11
N THR A 192 0.12 3.99 17.60
CA THR A 192 -0.11 3.65 19.01
C THR A 192 0.79 2.49 19.46
N THR A 193 0.50 1.88 20.62
CA THR A 193 1.22 0.71 21.13
C THR A 193 0.45 -0.60 20.89
N PRO A 194 1.13 -1.75 20.81
CA PRO A 194 0.49 -3.07 20.67
C PRO A 194 -0.49 -3.38 21.79
N GLU A 195 -0.21 -2.91 23.01
CA GLU A 195 -1.07 -3.05 24.18
C GLU A 195 -2.39 -2.28 23.99
N SER A 196 -2.30 -1.03 23.48
CA SER A 196 -3.48 -0.21 23.18
C SER A 196 -4.32 -0.84 22.07
N VAL A 197 -3.70 -1.35 21.01
CA VAL A 197 -4.39 -2.13 19.97
C VAL A 197 -5.11 -3.32 20.57
N SER A 198 -4.42 -4.11 21.41
CA SER A 198 -5.01 -5.30 22.03
C SER A 198 -6.23 -4.95 22.90
N ARG A 199 -6.14 -3.88 23.70
CA ARG A 199 -7.28 -3.42 24.55
C ARG A 199 -8.47 -2.98 23.70
N LYS A 200 -8.23 -2.22 22.61
CA LYS A 200 -9.30 -1.75 21.74
C LYS A 200 -9.95 -2.86 20.92
N LEU A 201 -9.15 -3.86 20.46
CA LEU A 201 -9.70 -5.07 19.83
C LEU A 201 -10.61 -5.85 20.78
N LEU A 202 -10.21 -6.02 22.05
CA LEU A 202 -11.06 -6.65 23.06
C LEU A 202 -12.34 -5.86 23.35
N SER A 203 -12.26 -4.52 23.35
CA SER A 203 -13.44 -3.64 23.45
C SER A 203 -14.41 -3.87 22.29
N PHE A 204 -13.91 -3.91 21.03
CA PHE A 204 -14.75 -4.19 19.85
C PHE A 204 -15.38 -5.59 19.89
N ILE A 205 -14.65 -6.58 20.41
CA ILE A 205 -15.21 -7.94 20.62
C ILE A 205 -16.31 -7.93 21.66
N SER A 206 -16.14 -7.26 22.80
CA SER A 206 -17.14 -7.19 23.86
C SER A 206 -18.42 -6.45 23.43
N GLN A 207 -18.30 -5.48 22.52
CA GLN A 207 -19.40 -4.76 21.90
C GLN A 207 -20.01 -5.52 20.72
N GLN A 208 -19.54 -6.73 20.41
CA GLN A 208 -20.01 -7.54 19.29
C GLN A 208 -19.84 -6.87 17.90
N LEU A 209 -18.93 -5.90 17.76
CA LEU A 209 -18.63 -5.23 16.50
C LEU A 209 -17.80 -6.12 15.59
N ILE A 210 -16.89 -6.89 16.20
CA ILE A 210 -16.01 -7.84 15.50
C ILE A 210 -15.93 -9.18 16.25
N ARG A 211 -15.53 -10.20 15.53
CA ARG A 211 -15.08 -11.49 16.10
C ARG A 211 -13.66 -11.75 15.66
N MET A 212 -12.85 -12.32 16.53
CA MET A 212 -11.51 -12.78 16.20
C MET A 212 -11.41 -14.30 16.35
N ASP A 213 -10.80 -14.95 15.34
CA ASP A 213 -10.40 -16.34 15.40
C ASP A 213 -8.86 -16.40 15.35
N GLY A 214 -8.27 -16.83 16.46
CA GLY A 214 -6.83 -16.75 16.67
C GLY A 214 -6.31 -15.30 16.73
N GLN A 215 -5.09 -15.08 16.18
CA GLN A 215 -4.41 -13.78 16.34
C GLN A 215 -4.62 -12.80 15.17
N ARG A 216 -5.10 -13.28 14.03
CA ARG A 216 -5.11 -12.50 12.78
C ARG A 216 -6.39 -12.60 11.97
N GLN A 217 -7.23 -13.60 12.18
CA GLN A 217 -8.50 -13.68 11.50
C GLN A 217 -9.49 -12.76 12.20
N ILE A 218 -10.07 -11.84 11.45
CA ILE A 218 -11.06 -10.88 11.93
C ILE A 218 -12.32 -11.07 11.08
N GLN A 219 -13.46 -11.08 11.75
CA GLN A 219 -14.76 -10.97 11.14
C GLN A 219 -15.43 -9.70 11.65
N ILE A 220 -15.78 -8.80 10.75
CA ILE A 220 -16.64 -7.66 11.07
C ILE A 220 -18.07 -8.17 11.15
N LEU A 221 -18.73 -7.91 12.27
CA LEU A 221 -20.13 -8.28 12.52
C LEU A 221 -21.07 -7.10 12.25
N GLU A 222 -20.65 -5.88 12.64
CA GLU A 222 -21.45 -4.66 12.55
C GLU A 222 -20.65 -3.58 11.80
N LEU A 223 -20.68 -3.63 10.46
CA LEU A 223 -19.87 -2.73 9.62
C LEU A 223 -20.32 -1.27 9.77
N ASP A 224 -21.65 -1.03 9.85
CA ASP A 224 -22.18 0.33 9.92
C ASP A 224 -21.82 1.01 11.26
N GLN A 225 -21.86 0.28 12.37
CA GLN A 225 -21.40 0.80 13.66
C GLN A 225 -19.89 1.08 13.66
N LEU A 226 -19.08 0.24 13.01
CA LEU A 226 -17.65 0.52 12.85
C LEU A 226 -17.40 1.77 12.00
N LYS A 227 -18.23 2.03 10.98
CA LYS A 227 -18.16 3.27 10.19
C LYS A 227 -18.50 4.48 11.05
N GLU A 228 -19.55 4.42 11.85
CA GLU A 228 -19.90 5.50 12.80
C GLU A 228 -18.73 5.80 13.75
N ILE A 229 -18.15 4.76 14.38
CA ILE A 229 -16.99 4.92 15.26
C ILE A 229 -15.81 5.56 14.51
N SER A 230 -15.57 5.15 13.26
CA SER A 230 -14.48 5.66 12.44
C SER A 230 -14.64 7.09 11.98
N GLY A 231 -15.85 7.68 12.11
CA GLY A 231 -16.17 8.99 11.59
C GLY A 231 -16.23 9.06 10.05
N ILE A 232 -16.33 7.93 9.37
CA ILE A 232 -16.58 7.86 7.93
C ILE A 232 -18.10 7.89 7.74
N THR A 233 -18.61 9.00 7.22
CA THR A 233 -20.00 9.15 6.77
C THR A 233 -20.16 8.66 5.34
#